data_e0f1150204258da95ed8743145d17888
#
_entry.id   e0f1150204258da95ed8743145d17888
#
_cell.length_a   1.000
_cell.length_b   1.000
_cell.length_c   1.000
_cell.angle_alpha   90.00
_cell.angle_beta   90.00
_cell.angle_gamma   90.00
#
_symmetry.space_group_name_H-M   'P 1'
#
loop_
_entity.id
_entity.type
_entity.pdbx_description
1 polymer ?
#
loop_
_entity_poly.entity_id
_entity_poly.type
_entity_poly.pdbx_seq_one_letter_code
_entity_poly.pdbx_strand_id
1 'polypeptide(L)'
;MASTTFSGPIKAGTIANTTGTTLGDDVKNTGQVVMCQSVAVDQTATSTETDIVLPANSQIVGAELSVTAIWSGGASTTGLGFVGDATALTAAGGVAGGTLGIISITAGANATRVGNYANIGTSDKRILLTNTNTGTGTGFLTIRYIQNNNLS
;
A
#
# COMPACT_ATOMS: atom_id res chain seq x y z
N MET A 1 8.95 -20.23 22.50
CA MET A 1 8.21 -20.44 21.24
C MET A 1 9.16 -20.14 20.09
N ALA A 2 9.32 -21.07 19.14
CA ALA A 2 10.11 -20.79 17.93
C ALA A 2 9.28 -19.89 17.00
N SER A 3 9.86 -18.79 16.57
CA SER A 3 9.27 -17.90 15.56
C SER A 3 9.74 -18.34 14.18
N THR A 4 8.82 -18.58 13.25
CA THR A 4 9.16 -18.87 11.85
C THR A 4 9.03 -17.57 11.05
N THR A 5 10.14 -17.14 10.44
CA THR A 5 10.17 -15.95 9.57
C THR A 5 10.18 -16.38 8.11
N PHE A 6 9.23 -15.90 7.34
CA PHE A 6 9.18 -16.10 5.89
C PHE A 6 9.76 -14.84 5.22
N SER A 7 10.82 -15.02 4.43
CA SER A 7 11.51 -13.92 3.70
C SER A 7 11.12 -13.84 2.23
N GLY A 8 10.09 -14.55 1.80
CA GLY A 8 9.61 -14.58 0.42
C GLY A 8 8.11 -14.83 0.31
N PRO A 9 7.56 -14.86 -0.91
CA PRO A 9 6.14 -15.10 -1.12
C PRO A 9 5.70 -16.44 -0.54
N ILE A 10 4.60 -16.43 0.19
CA ILE A 10 4.00 -17.65 0.72
C ILE A 10 2.95 -18.12 -0.28
N LYS A 11 3.14 -19.31 -0.85
CA LYS A 11 2.10 -19.98 -1.66
C LYS A 11 1.17 -20.71 -0.70
N ALA A 12 -0.06 -20.21 -0.56
CA ALA A 12 -1.10 -20.82 0.24
C ALA A 12 -2.21 -21.35 -0.69
N GLY A 13 -2.66 -22.57 -0.44
CA GLY A 13 -3.78 -23.18 -1.17
C GLY A 13 -3.42 -24.44 -1.95
N THR A 14 -4.45 -25.07 -2.50
CA THR A 14 -4.33 -26.28 -3.33
C THR A 14 -3.92 -25.88 -4.74
N ILE A 15 -2.89 -26.52 -5.27
CA ILE A 15 -2.42 -26.27 -6.62
C ILE A 15 -3.10 -27.26 -7.57
N ALA A 16 -3.92 -26.80 -8.50
CA ALA A 16 -4.50 -27.64 -9.56
C ALA A 16 -4.10 -27.16 -10.94
N ASN A 17 -3.64 -28.07 -11.79
CA ASN A 17 -3.47 -27.81 -13.23
C ASN A 17 -4.84 -27.95 -13.90
N THR A 18 -5.40 -26.82 -14.34
CA THR A 18 -6.49 -26.84 -15.31
C THR A 18 -5.91 -26.53 -16.70
N THR A 19 -5.99 -27.45 -17.63
CA THR A 19 -5.75 -27.19 -19.05
C THR A 19 -7.10 -27.09 -19.75
N GLY A 20 -7.37 -25.92 -20.38
CA GLY A 20 -8.62 -25.69 -21.11
C GLY A 20 -9.80 -25.26 -20.23
N THR A 21 -11.02 -25.46 -20.72
CA THR A 21 -12.28 -25.04 -20.09
C THR A 21 -12.86 -26.09 -19.14
N THR A 22 -12.24 -27.25 -19.04
CA THR A 22 -12.69 -28.34 -18.16
C THR A 22 -11.90 -28.29 -16.86
N LEU A 23 -12.60 -28.20 -15.74
CA LEU A 23 -11.99 -28.40 -14.42
C LEU A 23 -11.55 -29.85 -14.32
N GLY A 24 -10.23 -30.08 -14.30
CA GLY A 24 -9.66 -31.38 -14.03
C GLY A 24 -9.79 -31.78 -12.55
N ASP A 25 -9.50 -33.04 -12.24
CA ASP A 25 -9.51 -33.57 -10.87
C ASP A 25 -8.47 -32.90 -9.96
N ASP A 26 -7.53 -32.18 -10.56
CA ASP A 26 -6.46 -31.42 -9.92
C ASP A 26 -6.67 -29.90 -10.06
N VAL A 27 -7.50 -29.25 -9.29
CA VAL A 27 -7.66 -27.78 -9.32
C VAL A 27 -6.57 -27.11 -8.51
N LYS A 28 -5.58 -26.48 -9.17
CA LYS A 28 -4.57 -25.64 -8.50
C LYS A 28 -5.10 -24.25 -8.21
N ASN A 29 -5.57 -24.04 -7.01
CA ASN A 29 -5.83 -22.69 -6.52
C ASN A 29 -4.56 -22.15 -5.86
N THR A 30 -3.78 -21.35 -6.58
CA THR A 30 -2.66 -20.59 -6.01
C THR A 30 -3.22 -19.38 -5.29
N GLY A 31 -3.51 -19.54 -4.00
CA GLY A 31 -3.88 -18.41 -3.16
C GLY A 31 -2.70 -17.44 -3.00
N GLN A 32 -3.00 -16.13 -3.01
CA GLN A 32 -2.03 -15.08 -2.71
C GLN A 32 -2.17 -14.68 -1.24
N VAL A 33 -1.04 -14.44 -0.56
CA VAL A 33 -1.05 -13.90 0.79
C VAL A 33 -1.03 -12.38 0.72
N VAL A 34 -2.00 -11.74 1.37
CA VAL A 34 -1.98 -10.29 1.57
C VAL A 34 -1.05 -9.98 2.73
N MET A 35 0.00 -9.25 2.45
CA MET A 35 0.93 -8.71 3.44
C MET A 35 0.47 -7.34 3.89
N CYS A 36 0.84 -6.94 5.11
CA CYS A 36 0.48 -5.67 5.70
C CYS A 36 1.69 -5.04 6.37
N GLN A 37 1.92 -3.75 6.11
CA GLN A 37 2.86 -2.93 6.85
C GLN A 37 2.13 -1.71 7.40
N SER A 38 2.45 -1.34 8.65
CA SER A 38 1.87 -0.18 9.31
C SER A 38 2.96 0.60 10.04
N VAL A 39 2.88 1.93 9.99
CA VAL A 39 3.83 2.82 10.62
C VAL A 39 3.11 4.03 11.22
N ALA A 40 3.59 4.54 12.36
CA ALA A 40 3.15 5.81 12.90
C ALA A 40 3.62 6.95 11.98
N VAL A 41 2.73 7.91 11.74
CA VAL A 41 2.99 9.09 10.92
C VAL A 41 2.48 10.34 11.59
N ASP A 42 3.09 11.47 11.27
CA ASP A 42 2.72 12.78 11.81
C ASP A 42 2.79 13.88 10.74
N GLN A 43 2.38 15.07 11.12
CA GLN A 43 2.36 16.26 10.28
C GLN A 43 3.52 17.22 10.60
N THR A 44 4.56 16.78 11.28
CA THR A 44 5.68 17.67 11.70
C THR A 44 6.54 18.14 10.52
N ALA A 45 6.52 17.41 9.43
CA ALA A 45 7.24 17.74 8.18
C ALA A 45 6.30 17.74 6.97
N THR A 46 6.66 18.51 5.94
CA THR A 46 5.92 18.52 4.65
C THR A 46 6.19 17.28 3.80
N SER A 47 7.23 16.51 4.13
CA SER A 47 7.58 15.27 3.44
C SER A 47 8.28 14.33 4.42
N THR A 48 7.80 13.10 4.52
CA THR A 48 8.34 12.07 5.41
C THR A 48 8.51 10.77 4.65
N GLU A 49 9.76 10.30 4.55
CA GLU A 49 10.04 8.94 4.09
C GLU A 49 9.66 7.96 5.20
N THR A 50 8.69 7.11 4.95
CA THR A 50 8.23 6.14 5.95
C THR A 50 9.12 4.89 5.97
N ASP A 51 8.97 4.06 7.01
CA ASP A 51 9.64 2.75 7.06
C ASP A 51 8.94 1.66 6.23
N ILE A 52 7.82 1.99 5.59
CA ILE A 52 7.13 1.06 4.70
C ILE A 52 7.91 0.95 3.38
N VAL A 53 8.38 -0.25 3.08
CA VAL A 53 9.02 -0.59 1.80
C VAL A 53 8.25 -1.73 1.14
N LEU A 54 7.75 -1.47 -0.05
CA LEU A 54 7.06 -2.47 -0.86
C LEU A 54 8.08 -3.16 -1.77
N PRO A 55 8.14 -4.50 -1.76
CA PRO A 55 9.02 -5.25 -2.66
C PRO A 55 8.63 -5.05 -4.13
N ALA A 56 9.61 -5.13 -5.03
CA ALA A 56 9.40 -5.06 -6.48
C ALA A 56 8.25 -5.98 -6.95
N ASN A 57 7.53 -5.52 -7.98
CA ASN A 57 6.37 -6.19 -8.57
C ASN A 57 5.19 -6.44 -7.60
N SER A 58 5.14 -5.73 -6.47
CA SER A 58 3.98 -5.79 -5.57
C SER A 58 2.76 -5.09 -6.17
N GLN A 59 1.60 -5.64 -5.87
CA GLN A 59 0.29 -5.02 -6.09
C GLN A 59 -0.23 -4.46 -4.77
N ILE A 60 -0.60 -3.18 -4.73
CA ILE A 60 -1.26 -2.58 -3.57
C ILE A 60 -2.74 -2.92 -3.63
N VAL A 61 -3.26 -3.60 -2.60
CA VAL A 61 -4.67 -4.00 -2.51
C VAL A 61 -5.46 -3.14 -1.51
N GLY A 62 -4.79 -2.29 -0.76
CA GLY A 62 -5.41 -1.31 0.13
C GLY A 62 -4.39 -0.40 0.79
N ALA A 63 -4.76 0.85 0.98
CA ALA A 63 -4.00 1.81 1.76
C ALA A 63 -4.98 2.62 2.63
N GLU A 64 -4.61 2.84 3.89
CA GLU A 64 -5.47 3.50 4.88
C GLU A 64 -4.63 4.41 5.78
N LEU A 65 -5.18 5.59 6.09
CA LEU A 65 -4.67 6.48 7.13
C LEU A 65 -5.64 6.48 8.31
N SER A 66 -5.20 5.96 9.45
CA SER A 66 -5.94 6.05 10.72
C SER A 66 -5.52 7.33 11.43
N VAL A 67 -6.35 8.36 11.40
CA VAL A 67 -6.10 9.67 12.01
C VAL A 67 -6.45 9.62 13.49
N THR A 68 -5.46 9.79 14.35
CA THR A 68 -5.61 9.83 15.83
C THR A 68 -5.63 11.25 16.38
N ALA A 69 -4.96 12.20 15.70
CA ALA A 69 -5.11 13.62 15.89
C ALA A 69 -5.23 14.31 14.53
N ILE A 70 -6.19 15.23 14.41
CA ILE A 70 -6.55 15.89 13.15
C ILE A 70 -5.35 16.63 12.55
N TRP A 71 -5.11 16.45 11.25
CA TRP A 71 -4.18 17.25 10.46
C TRP A 71 -4.71 18.68 10.34
N SER A 72 -3.88 19.65 10.68
CA SER A 72 -4.19 21.07 10.52
C SER A 72 -4.11 21.50 9.05
N GLY A 73 -4.86 22.53 8.65
CA GLY A 73 -4.81 23.09 7.29
C GLY A 73 -5.95 22.66 6.35
N GLY A 74 -6.98 21.97 6.87
CA GLY A 74 -8.17 21.63 6.10
C GLY A 74 -8.33 20.13 5.80
N ALA A 75 -9.37 19.80 5.02
CA ALA A 75 -9.78 18.42 4.81
C ALA A 75 -8.82 17.60 3.95
N SER A 76 -8.14 18.23 2.98
CA SER A 76 -7.27 17.55 1.99
C SER A 76 -5.85 18.04 2.15
N THR A 77 -5.11 17.45 3.07
CA THR A 77 -3.79 17.97 3.48
C THR A 77 -2.65 17.01 3.25
N THR A 78 -2.95 15.74 2.99
CA THR A 78 -1.94 14.67 2.93
C THR A 78 -1.94 14.02 1.56
N GLY A 79 -0.78 13.64 1.07
CA GLY A 79 -0.59 12.87 -0.16
C GLY A 79 0.26 11.64 0.10
N LEU A 80 0.15 10.64 -0.77
CA LEU A 80 0.91 9.41 -0.71
C LEU A 80 1.58 9.14 -2.05
N GLY A 81 2.86 8.82 -2.00
CA GLY A 81 3.64 8.48 -3.18
C GLY A 81 4.80 7.55 -2.85
N PHE A 82 5.76 7.50 -3.75
CA PHE A 82 7.04 6.83 -3.56
C PHE A 82 8.15 7.87 -3.37
N VAL A 83 9.24 7.49 -2.72
CA VAL A 83 10.46 8.31 -2.73
C VAL A 83 10.90 8.50 -4.18
N GLY A 84 11.02 9.76 -4.59
CA GLY A 84 11.29 10.16 -5.97
C GLY A 84 10.04 10.50 -6.81
N ASP A 85 8.83 10.12 -6.38
CA ASP A 85 7.57 10.53 -7.00
C ASP A 85 6.47 10.69 -5.93
N ALA A 86 6.32 11.89 -5.42
CA ALA A 86 5.39 12.23 -4.33
C ALA A 86 3.90 12.07 -4.69
N THR A 87 3.58 11.96 -5.98
CA THR A 87 2.21 11.85 -6.48
C THR A 87 1.89 10.50 -7.10
N ALA A 88 2.78 9.52 -6.91
CA ALA A 88 2.66 8.20 -7.51
C ALA A 88 1.39 7.43 -7.12
N LEU A 89 0.87 7.64 -5.91
CA LEU A 89 -0.28 6.91 -5.38
C LEU A 89 -1.53 7.78 -5.21
N THR A 90 -1.36 9.07 -4.86
CA THR A 90 -2.48 10.02 -4.74
C THR A 90 -2.15 11.34 -5.41
N ALA A 91 -3.13 12.23 -5.59
CA ALA A 91 -2.86 13.64 -5.84
C ALA A 91 -2.17 14.28 -4.63
N ALA A 92 -1.46 15.37 -4.82
CA ALA A 92 -0.98 16.21 -3.73
C ALA A 92 -2.20 16.65 -2.89
N GLY A 93 -2.14 16.46 -1.57
CA GLY A 93 -3.27 16.73 -0.69
C GLY A 93 -4.51 15.85 -0.94
N GLY A 94 -4.38 14.73 -1.63
CA GLY A 94 -5.50 13.87 -2.01
C GLY A 94 -6.08 13.01 -0.90
N VAL A 95 -5.54 13.09 0.33
CA VAL A 95 -6.00 12.34 1.50
C VAL A 95 -6.54 13.30 2.55
N ALA A 96 -7.73 13.02 3.05
CA ALA A 96 -8.47 13.88 3.97
C ALA A 96 -8.02 13.73 5.44
N GLY A 97 -6.78 14.04 5.78
CA GLY A 97 -6.24 13.98 7.16
C GLY A 97 -6.93 14.89 8.17
N GLY A 98 -7.79 15.82 7.72
CA GLY A 98 -8.55 16.75 8.57
C GLY A 98 -9.75 16.16 9.31
N THR A 99 -9.92 14.82 9.33
CA THR A 99 -11.02 14.13 10.01
C THR A 99 -10.48 12.96 10.82
N LEU A 100 -10.96 12.78 12.06
CA LEU A 100 -10.62 11.61 12.88
C LEU A 100 -11.18 10.32 12.26
N GLY A 101 -10.47 9.23 12.43
CA GLY A 101 -10.90 7.90 12.04
C GLY A 101 -10.10 7.30 10.89
N ILE A 102 -10.61 6.24 10.30
CA ILE A 102 -9.94 5.51 9.24
C ILE A 102 -10.36 6.08 7.89
N ILE A 103 -9.37 6.52 7.12
CA ILE A 103 -9.56 7.11 5.80
C ILE A 103 -8.94 6.16 4.77
N SER A 104 -9.76 5.66 3.86
CA SER A 104 -9.27 4.86 2.73
C SER A 104 -8.57 5.76 1.71
N ILE A 105 -7.40 5.33 1.27
CA ILE A 105 -6.58 6.03 0.27
C ILE A 105 -6.74 5.31 -1.06
N THR A 106 -7.07 6.06 -2.11
CA THR A 106 -7.31 5.52 -3.45
C THR A 106 -6.54 6.29 -4.52
N ALA A 107 -6.27 5.61 -5.63
CA ALA A 107 -5.62 6.21 -6.81
C ALA A 107 -6.48 7.30 -7.48
N GLY A 108 -7.79 7.31 -7.22
CA GLY A 108 -8.74 8.09 -7.98
C GLY A 108 -8.83 7.62 -9.44
N ALA A 109 -9.26 8.50 -10.36
CA ALA A 109 -9.42 8.17 -11.78
C ALA A 109 -8.14 8.37 -12.63
N ASN A 110 -6.98 8.59 -12.01
CA ASN A 110 -5.73 8.79 -12.74
C ASN A 110 -5.11 7.44 -13.16
N ALA A 111 -4.96 7.22 -14.46
CA ALA A 111 -4.50 5.95 -15.03
C ALA A 111 -3.09 5.55 -14.54
N THR A 112 -2.16 6.51 -14.40
CA THR A 112 -0.79 6.25 -13.91
C THR A 112 -0.83 5.75 -12.46
N ARG A 113 -1.61 6.40 -11.60
CA ARG A 113 -1.75 5.98 -10.19
C ARG A 113 -2.40 4.60 -10.09
N VAL A 114 -3.48 4.36 -10.86
CA VAL A 114 -4.11 3.04 -10.94
C VAL A 114 -3.11 1.99 -11.39
N GLY A 115 -2.26 2.29 -12.37
CA GLY A 115 -1.16 1.43 -12.80
C GLY A 115 -0.17 1.13 -11.67
N ASN A 116 0.20 2.13 -10.87
CA ASN A 116 1.10 1.96 -9.72
C ASN A 116 0.48 1.12 -8.59
N TYR A 117 -0.85 1.16 -8.41
CA TYR A 117 -1.53 0.23 -7.49
C TYR A 117 -1.51 -1.20 -8.02
N ALA A 118 -1.69 -1.39 -9.33
CA ALA A 118 -1.67 -2.72 -9.95
C ALA A 118 -0.27 -3.36 -9.95
N ASN A 119 0.78 -2.55 -10.13
CA ASN A 119 2.17 -2.99 -10.05
C ASN A 119 3.09 -1.79 -9.80
N ILE A 120 3.80 -1.81 -8.68
CA ILE A 120 4.72 -0.73 -8.30
C ILE A 120 5.99 -0.65 -9.15
N GLY A 121 6.21 -1.60 -10.07
CA GLY A 121 7.38 -1.70 -10.94
C GLY A 121 8.45 -2.67 -10.43
N THR A 122 9.56 -2.72 -11.15
CA THR A 122 10.62 -3.74 -11.01
C THR A 122 11.65 -3.47 -9.93
N SER A 123 11.46 -2.43 -9.12
CA SER A 123 12.33 -2.09 -7.98
C SER A 123 11.51 -1.88 -6.72
N ASP A 124 12.11 -2.14 -5.57
CA ASP A 124 11.51 -1.86 -4.27
C ASP A 124 11.17 -0.37 -4.15
N LYS A 125 10.02 -0.06 -3.56
CA LYS A 125 9.53 1.31 -3.39
C LYS A 125 9.30 1.62 -1.91
N ARG A 126 10.00 2.64 -1.42
CA ARG A 126 9.72 3.22 -0.11
C ARG A 126 8.55 4.19 -0.24
N ILE A 127 7.61 4.09 0.69
CA ILE A 127 6.44 4.99 0.74
C ILE A 127 6.86 6.35 1.26
N LEU A 128 6.42 7.39 0.54
CA LEU A 128 6.55 8.79 0.91
C LEU A 128 5.19 9.35 1.31
N LEU A 129 5.12 9.92 2.50
CA LEU A 129 3.99 10.73 2.95
C LEU A 129 4.32 12.20 2.71
N THR A 130 3.40 12.96 2.13
CA THR A 130 3.54 14.40 1.94
C THR A 130 2.41 15.15 2.62
N ASN A 131 2.72 16.29 3.22
CA ASN A 131 1.74 17.18 3.84
C ASN A 131 1.80 18.54 3.16
N THR A 132 0.67 19.18 2.94
CA THR A 132 0.59 20.52 2.34
C THR A 132 1.10 21.61 3.30
N ASN A 133 1.10 21.32 4.60
CA ASN A 133 1.60 22.18 5.66
C ASN A 133 2.09 21.33 6.84
N THR A 134 2.84 21.93 7.74
CA THR A 134 3.22 21.33 9.03
C THR A 134 2.16 21.57 10.09
N GLY A 135 2.09 20.68 11.07
CA GLY A 135 1.14 20.76 12.18
C GLY A 135 1.35 19.68 13.23
N THR A 136 0.34 19.41 14.02
CA THR A 136 0.37 18.44 15.12
C THR A 136 -0.46 17.18 14.86
N GLY A 137 -0.94 16.97 13.64
CA GLY A 137 -1.69 15.78 13.26
C GLY A 137 -0.85 14.52 13.44
N THR A 138 -1.49 13.44 13.89
CA THR A 138 -0.86 12.14 14.08
C THR A 138 -1.78 11.02 13.62
N GLY A 139 -1.19 9.87 13.26
CA GLY A 139 -1.95 8.71 12.83
C GLY A 139 -1.08 7.50 12.54
N PHE A 140 -1.69 6.52 11.91
CA PHE A 140 -1.01 5.32 11.41
C PHE A 140 -1.32 5.15 9.93
N LEU A 141 -0.27 5.04 9.13
CA LEU A 141 -0.39 4.64 7.73
C LEU A 141 -0.26 3.13 7.63
N THR A 142 -1.25 2.50 7.00
CA THR A 142 -1.29 1.05 6.78
C THR A 142 -1.41 0.76 5.30
N ILE A 143 -0.52 -0.09 4.77
CA ILE A 143 -0.57 -0.55 3.37
C ILE A 143 -0.66 -2.05 3.32
N ARG A 144 -1.65 -2.55 2.59
CA ARG A 144 -1.85 -3.97 2.28
C ARG A 144 -1.44 -4.23 0.84
N TYR A 145 -0.65 -5.25 0.62
CA TYR A 145 -0.13 -5.57 -0.70
C TYR A 145 0.04 -7.08 -0.91
N ILE A 146 0.11 -7.46 -2.17
CA ILE A 146 0.42 -8.82 -2.62
C ILE A 146 1.71 -8.75 -3.41
N GLN A 147 2.64 -9.63 -3.12
CA GLN A 147 3.89 -9.74 -3.87
C GLN A 147 3.73 -10.73 -5.02
N ASN A 148 3.76 -10.25 -6.26
CA ASN A 148 3.42 -11.02 -7.46
C ASN A 148 4.60 -11.69 -8.15
N ASN A 149 5.84 -11.36 -7.79
CA ASN A 149 7.03 -11.68 -8.57
C ASN A 149 7.48 -13.14 -8.57
N ASN A 150 6.78 -14.04 -7.89
CA ASN A 150 7.16 -15.46 -7.78
C ASN A 150 6.02 -16.43 -8.10
N LEU A 151 5.07 -16.02 -8.96
CA LEU A 151 3.99 -16.88 -9.40
C LEU A 151 4.25 -17.52 -10.79
N SER A 152 5.47 -17.39 -11.30
CA SER A 152 5.92 -18.07 -12.51
C SER A 152 6.52 -19.44 -12.22
#